data_961af60a1735e2c00aba30ca48cb26ab
#
_entry.id   961af60a1735e2c00aba30ca48cb26ab
#
_cell.length_a   1.000
_cell.length_b   1.000
_cell.length_c   1.000
_cell.angle_alpha   90.00
_cell.angle_beta   90.00
_cell.angle_gamma   90.00
#
_symmetry.space_group_name_H-M   'P 1'
#
loop_
_entity.id
_entity.type
_entity.pdbx_description
1 polymer ?
#
loop_
_entity_poly.entity_id
_entity_poly.type
_entity_poly.pdbx_seq_one_letter_code
_entity_poly.pdbx_strand_id
1 'polypeptide(L)'
;LQWRNWCWERGLLTYGITTELYYRHLLPDPYYQQHLIHRYRFVLADDVDDYPAIARNLFEFLLDRKAKGAFTYNPDGAVRLGLGADPNYLEGLAKRCRVETLTQPPRSSLADTLAVPVVESVTNPMVLLSLPESVQTLQTTSRADLLRQTAKLIIQAVQSQQVQPQEIAVIAPGLDAIARYTLVEILTKQGIPVESLNDQRPLTSSPIIRALLTLLALVYPGLGRLVDRDAIAEMLVVLSQKIRGRGQGDKETRRQGESSSILSPLPLIPTPWGPRVPHLPVSPSPQIDPVRAGLIADHCFEPHPERPNLLPVTVYDRWDRLGYTATEAYEQIVQWIEGQRSQQEQRLLPSPISLLDRAIQKFLWNGSNLPYDQLAALRELLETAQHYWEVDSRLRQIEYSRAQLNSQTESGNGEVQPHATIAHFIQLLRRGTISANPYPVHPIGPASRAVTLTTIFQYRSSRRFHRWQFWLDAGSPLWLSGGAATLFGAPLFLQHRFGRPWTAEEEINANEERLRRILRDLLGRVGERVYLCHSELAVNGQEQNGPLLSLVNAAVPIVAAAPT
;
A
#
# COMPACT_ATOMS: atom_id res chain seq x y z
N LEU A 1 14.00 -8.64 -24.09
CA LEU A 1 13.54 -8.85 -25.48
C LEU A 1 12.51 -9.97 -25.59
N GLN A 2 12.74 -11.16 -25.03
CA GLN A 2 11.80 -12.29 -25.09
C GLN A 2 10.41 -11.97 -24.55
N TRP A 3 10.34 -11.35 -23.34
CA TRP A 3 9.08 -10.93 -22.73
C TRP A 3 8.31 -9.91 -23.59
N ARG A 4 9.01 -8.93 -24.13
CA ARG A 4 8.42 -7.92 -25.03
C ARG A 4 7.82 -8.56 -26.29
N ASN A 5 8.58 -9.43 -26.97
CA ASN A 5 8.12 -10.13 -28.16
C ASN A 5 6.92 -11.03 -27.84
N TRP A 6 6.98 -11.74 -26.72
CA TRP A 6 5.88 -12.57 -26.25
C TRP A 6 4.59 -11.76 -26.04
N CYS A 7 4.69 -10.55 -25.44
CA CYS A 7 3.55 -9.64 -25.28
C CYS A 7 3.03 -9.15 -26.64
N TRP A 8 3.91 -8.71 -27.53
CA TRP A 8 3.54 -8.21 -28.86
C TRP A 8 2.80 -9.25 -29.70
N GLU A 9 3.34 -10.45 -29.76
CA GLU A 9 2.69 -11.56 -30.47
C GLU A 9 1.28 -11.87 -30.00
N ARG A 10 0.94 -11.44 -28.77
CA ARG A 10 -0.35 -11.68 -28.12
C ARG A 10 -1.20 -10.42 -27.96
N GLY A 11 -0.77 -9.31 -28.56
CA GLY A 11 -1.48 -8.04 -28.43
C GLY A 11 -1.58 -7.53 -27.00
N LEU A 12 -0.67 -7.97 -26.10
CA LEU A 12 -0.62 -7.54 -24.72
C LEU A 12 0.30 -6.33 -24.57
N LEU A 13 -0.10 -5.38 -23.74
CA LEU A 13 0.67 -4.17 -23.49
C LEU A 13 1.17 -4.13 -22.05
N THR A 14 2.44 -3.81 -21.88
CA THR A 14 3.00 -3.35 -20.61
C THR A 14 3.21 -1.85 -20.67
N TYR A 15 3.40 -1.17 -19.55
CA TYR A 15 3.73 0.26 -19.54
C TYR A 15 4.93 0.59 -20.42
N GLY A 16 5.98 -0.23 -20.40
CA GLY A 16 7.16 -0.04 -21.26
C GLY A 16 6.85 -0.18 -22.75
N ILE A 17 6.03 -1.18 -23.13
CA ILE A 17 5.59 -1.37 -24.53
C ILE A 17 4.70 -0.21 -24.98
N THR A 18 3.77 0.23 -24.13
CA THR A 18 2.91 1.39 -24.43
C THR A 18 3.75 2.65 -24.68
N THR A 19 4.74 2.90 -23.82
CA THR A 19 5.68 4.02 -23.96
C THR A 19 6.49 3.91 -25.26
N GLU A 20 6.98 2.71 -25.60
CA GLU A 20 7.73 2.47 -26.84
C GLU A 20 6.88 2.68 -28.08
N LEU A 21 5.64 2.17 -28.10
CA LEU A 21 4.70 2.37 -29.21
C LEU A 21 4.34 3.84 -29.38
N TYR A 22 4.11 4.55 -28.27
CA TYR A 22 3.87 5.98 -28.28
C TYR A 22 5.05 6.74 -28.92
N TYR A 23 6.25 6.48 -28.46
CA TYR A 23 7.46 7.17 -28.93
C TYR A 23 7.79 6.86 -30.38
N ARG A 24 7.73 5.58 -30.78
CA ARG A 24 8.17 5.14 -32.10
C ARG A 24 7.14 5.34 -33.21
N HIS A 25 5.87 5.26 -32.88
CA HIS A 25 4.80 5.21 -33.87
C HIS A 25 3.80 6.34 -33.76
N LEU A 26 3.38 6.70 -32.53
CA LEU A 26 2.32 7.68 -32.35
C LEU A 26 2.88 9.12 -32.36
N LEU A 27 3.92 9.40 -31.58
CA LEU A 27 4.50 10.74 -31.48
C LEU A 27 5.06 11.26 -32.84
N PRO A 28 5.66 10.43 -33.73
CA PRO A 28 6.09 10.85 -35.04
C PRO A 28 4.98 10.99 -36.10
N ASP A 29 3.78 10.46 -35.82
CA ASP A 29 2.67 10.46 -36.75
C ASP A 29 2.16 11.89 -37.04
N PRO A 30 2.13 12.35 -38.29
CA PRO A 30 1.76 13.73 -38.63
C PRO A 30 0.32 14.10 -38.25
N TYR A 31 -0.60 13.14 -38.33
CA TYR A 31 -1.99 13.37 -37.97
C TYR A 31 -2.15 13.55 -36.47
N TYR A 32 -1.49 12.70 -35.69
CA TYR A 32 -1.45 12.82 -34.24
C TYR A 32 -0.79 14.14 -33.80
N GLN A 33 0.30 14.52 -34.44
CA GLN A 33 0.99 15.80 -34.19
C GLN A 33 0.09 17.01 -34.41
N GLN A 34 -0.72 17.01 -35.48
CA GLN A 34 -1.68 18.08 -35.74
C GLN A 34 -2.72 18.17 -34.60
N HIS A 35 -3.24 17.03 -34.14
CA HIS A 35 -4.17 17.00 -33.00
C HIS A 35 -3.55 17.52 -31.72
N LEU A 36 -2.31 17.14 -31.41
CA LEU A 36 -1.57 17.63 -30.24
C LEU A 36 -1.45 19.17 -30.28
N ILE A 37 -1.03 19.75 -31.41
CA ILE A 37 -0.86 21.20 -31.57
C ILE A 37 -2.18 21.96 -31.39
N HIS A 38 -3.27 21.42 -31.94
CA HIS A 38 -4.59 22.05 -31.76
C HIS A 38 -5.09 21.98 -30.31
N ARG A 39 -4.80 20.90 -29.61
CA ARG A 39 -5.29 20.64 -28.27
C ARG A 39 -4.46 21.32 -27.18
N TYR A 40 -3.13 21.34 -27.32
CA TYR A 40 -2.21 21.78 -26.28
C TYR A 40 -1.41 23.00 -26.72
N ARG A 41 -1.84 24.17 -26.26
CA ARG A 41 -1.13 25.45 -26.48
C ARG A 41 -0.26 25.85 -25.29
N PHE A 42 -0.44 25.19 -24.15
CA PHE A 42 0.29 25.42 -22.92
C PHE A 42 0.70 24.07 -22.33
N VAL A 43 1.91 24.02 -21.77
CA VAL A 43 2.45 22.88 -21.03
C VAL A 43 2.85 23.39 -19.66
N LEU A 44 2.24 22.88 -18.63
CA LEU A 44 2.61 23.11 -17.23
C LEU A 44 3.03 21.77 -16.66
N ALA A 45 4.31 21.62 -16.31
CA ALA A 45 4.83 20.38 -15.76
C ALA A 45 5.64 20.67 -14.51
N ASP A 46 5.20 20.08 -13.42
CA ASP A 46 5.81 20.23 -12.11
C ASP A 46 6.76 19.07 -11.84
N ASP A 47 7.90 19.35 -11.15
CA ASP A 47 8.92 18.35 -10.83
C ASP A 47 9.39 17.52 -12.05
N VAL A 48 9.78 18.17 -13.14
CA VAL A 48 10.19 17.47 -14.38
C VAL A 48 11.43 16.59 -14.20
N ASP A 49 12.19 16.77 -13.15
CA ASP A 49 13.28 15.88 -12.73
C ASP A 49 12.80 14.44 -12.46
N ASP A 50 11.52 14.25 -12.14
CA ASP A 50 10.91 12.93 -11.88
C ASP A 50 10.08 12.41 -13.08
N TYR A 51 10.35 12.94 -14.30
CA TYR A 51 9.73 12.47 -15.54
C TYR A 51 10.65 11.56 -16.37
N PRO A 52 10.08 10.60 -17.10
CA PRO A 52 10.83 9.77 -18.05
C PRO A 52 11.36 10.61 -19.23
N ALA A 53 12.47 10.18 -19.83
CA ALA A 53 13.11 10.87 -20.94
C ALA A 53 12.17 11.26 -22.09
N ILE A 54 11.20 10.38 -22.40
CA ILE A 54 10.21 10.63 -23.47
C ILE A 54 9.38 11.90 -23.26
N ALA A 55 9.17 12.31 -22.02
CA ALA A 55 8.41 13.52 -21.72
C ALA A 55 9.10 14.76 -22.30
N ARG A 56 10.45 14.81 -22.27
CA ARG A 56 11.19 15.90 -22.90
C ARG A 56 10.93 15.95 -24.40
N ASN A 57 10.93 14.82 -25.09
CA ASN A 57 10.66 14.79 -26.55
C ASN A 57 9.28 15.36 -26.87
N LEU A 58 8.26 15.03 -26.09
CA LEU A 58 6.92 15.58 -26.22
C LEU A 58 6.92 17.11 -25.96
N PHE A 59 7.57 17.54 -24.88
CA PHE A 59 7.62 18.96 -24.52
C PHE A 59 8.36 19.78 -25.58
N GLU A 60 9.51 19.33 -26.04
CA GLU A 60 10.28 19.98 -27.13
C GLU A 60 9.46 20.08 -28.41
N PHE A 61 8.76 18.99 -28.80
CA PHE A 61 7.86 19.01 -29.94
C PHE A 61 6.78 20.11 -29.83
N LEU A 62 6.14 20.24 -28.67
CA LEU A 62 5.10 21.25 -28.44
C LEU A 62 5.69 22.68 -28.41
N LEU A 63 6.86 22.88 -27.81
CA LEU A 63 7.56 24.16 -27.77
C LEU A 63 7.99 24.60 -29.19
N ASP A 64 8.44 23.67 -30.04
CA ASP A 64 8.79 23.93 -31.46
C ASP A 64 7.58 24.42 -32.25
N ARG A 65 6.39 24.03 -31.86
CA ARG A 65 5.11 24.44 -32.45
C ARG A 65 4.46 25.64 -31.75
N LYS A 66 5.28 26.43 -31.04
CA LYS A 66 4.88 27.68 -30.34
C LYS A 66 3.97 27.50 -29.16
N ALA A 67 3.85 26.29 -28.57
CA ALA A 67 3.26 26.14 -27.27
C ALA A 67 4.09 26.90 -26.22
N LYS A 68 3.43 27.48 -25.20
CA LYS A 68 4.14 28.08 -24.07
C LYS A 68 4.28 27.05 -22.97
N GLY A 69 5.46 26.98 -22.32
CA GLY A 69 5.75 26.02 -21.27
C GLY A 69 6.17 26.70 -19.97
N ALA A 70 5.79 26.12 -18.84
CA ALA A 70 6.39 26.38 -17.55
C ALA A 70 6.70 25.04 -16.88
N PHE A 71 7.96 24.93 -16.41
CA PHE A 71 8.50 23.70 -15.88
C PHE A 71 9.16 23.99 -14.53
N THR A 72 8.89 23.18 -13.51
CA THR A 72 9.68 23.21 -12.29
C THR A 72 10.68 22.05 -12.32
N TYR A 73 11.84 22.27 -11.74
CA TYR A 73 12.92 21.29 -11.70
C TYR A 73 13.65 21.37 -10.36
N ASN A 74 13.81 20.23 -9.70
CA ASN A 74 14.58 20.10 -8.48
C ASN A 74 15.77 19.16 -8.71
N PRO A 75 17.04 19.64 -8.67
CA PRO A 75 18.22 18.81 -8.91
C PRO A 75 18.34 17.59 -8.01
N ASP A 76 17.85 17.70 -6.77
CA ASP A 76 17.91 16.63 -5.77
C ASP A 76 16.58 15.85 -5.64
N GLY A 77 15.58 16.20 -6.45
CA GLY A 77 14.21 15.72 -6.32
C GLY A 77 13.94 14.33 -6.87
N ALA A 78 14.69 13.89 -7.88
CA ALA A 78 14.44 12.64 -8.58
C ALA A 78 14.44 11.42 -7.64
N VAL A 79 13.31 10.71 -7.60
CA VAL A 79 13.12 9.54 -6.75
C VAL A 79 13.20 8.24 -7.55
N ARG A 80 12.66 8.22 -8.77
CA ARG A 80 12.55 7.04 -9.66
C ARG A 80 13.62 7.02 -10.74
N LEU A 81 14.85 7.34 -10.39
CA LEU A 81 15.95 7.40 -11.34
C LEU A 81 16.05 6.11 -12.19
N GLY A 82 16.10 6.26 -13.50
CA GLY A 82 16.25 5.18 -14.47
C GLY A 82 14.95 4.56 -14.95
N LEU A 83 13.99 4.24 -14.08
CA LEU A 83 12.70 3.65 -14.48
C LEU A 83 11.68 4.69 -14.95
N GLY A 84 11.52 5.74 -14.19
CA GLY A 84 10.53 6.76 -14.45
C GLY A 84 11.09 8.17 -14.53
N ALA A 85 12.40 8.34 -14.29
CA ALA A 85 13.03 9.64 -14.24
C ALA A 85 14.41 9.67 -14.92
N ASP A 86 14.64 10.67 -15.75
CA ASP A 86 15.96 10.98 -16.33
C ASP A 86 16.23 12.49 -16.13
N PRO A 87 16.59 12.89 -14.89
CA PRO A 87 16.73 14.32 -14.55
C PRO A 87 17.75 15.02 -15.43
N ASN A 88 18.92 14.40 -15.69
CA ASN A 88 19.98 15.00 -16.50
C ASN A 88 19.53 15.25 -17.96
N TYR A 89 18.70 14.37 -18.48
CA TYR A 89 18.14 14.57 -19.81
C TYR A 89 17.07 15.67 -19.78
N LEU A 90 16.19 15.66 -18.79
CA LEU A 90 15.13 16.67 -18.62
C LEU A 90 15.70 18.07 -18.34
N GLU A 91 16.83 18.20 -17.63
CA GLU A 91 17.54 19.48 -17.43
C GLU A 91 17.84 20.20 -18.76
N GLY A 92 18.06 19.45 -19.82
CA GLY A 92 18.26 20.01 -21.16
C GLY A 92 17.13 20.91 -21.66
N LEU A 93 15.92 20.85 -21.11
CA LEU A 93 14.82 21.78 -21.37
C LEU A 93 15.19 23.23 -20.98
N ALA A 94 16.06 23.42 -20.00
CA ALA A 94 16.52 24.74 -19.57
C ALA A 94 17.10 25.57 -20.73
N LYS A 95 17.74 24.93 -21.71
CA LYS A 95 18.27 25.60 -22.91
C LYS A 95 17.21 26.28 -23.79
N ARG A 96 15.94 25.89 -23.57
CA ARG A 96 14.78 26.38 -24.31
C ARG A 96 13.89 27.30 -23.48
N CYS A 97 14.23 27.52 -22.24
CA CYS A 97 13.43 28.25 -21.28
C CYS A 97 14.21 29.42 -20.68
N ARG A 98 13.50 30.45 -20.25
CA ARG A 98 14.06 31.42 -19.31
C ARG A 98 14.14 30.73 -17.94
N VAL A 99 15.34 30.55 -17.41
CA VAL A 99 15.55 29.91 -16.13
C VAL A 99 15.48 30.95 -15.02
N GLU A 100 14.61 30.69 -14.05
CA GLU A 100 14.49 31.47 -12.82
C GLU A 100 14.80 30.57 -11.62
N THR A 101 15.81 30.92 -10.85
CA THR A 101 16.19 30.16 -9.66
C THR A 101 15.40 30.68 -8.46
N LEU A 102 14.65 29.80 -7.82
CA LEU A 102 13.94 30.12 -6.57
C LEU A 102 14.93 30.05 -5.43
N THR A 103 15.35 31.22 -4.90
CA THR A 103 16.38 31.34 -3.87
C THR A 103 15.84 31.32 -2.44
N GLN A 104 14.53 31.51 -2.29
CA GLN A 104 13.90 31.49 -0.97
C GLN A 104 13.04 30.23 -0.82
N PRO A 105 13.44 29.27 0.03
CA PRO A 105 12.58 28.17 0.37
C PRO A 105 11.33 28.68 1.08
N PRO A 106 10.16 28.08 0.86
CA PRO A 106 8.91 28.49 1.50
C PRO A 106 8.92 28.30 3.03
N ARG A 107 9.86 27.52 3.54
CA ARG A 107 10.07 27.24 4.97
C ARG A 107 11.58 27.08 5.23
N SER A 108 12.03 27.57 6.38
CA SER A 108 13.38 27.25 6.89
C SER A 108 13.50 25.76 7.13
N SER A 109 14.61 25.19 6.72
CA SER A 109 14.91 23.75 6.87
C SER A 109 16.33 23.56 7.38
N LEU A 110 16.60 22.36 7.91
CA LEU A 110 17.98 22.03 8.33
C LEU A 110 18.97 21.91 7.16
N ALA A 111 18.48 21.82 5.92
CA ALA A 111 19.35 21.82 4.74
C ALA A 111 20.13 23.11 4.60
N ASP A 112 19.59 24.24 5.03
CA ASP A 112 20.23 25.56 4.90
C ASP A 112 21.61 25.62 5.58
N THR A 113 21.77 24.85 6.66
CA THR A 113 23.03 24.81 7.44
C THR A 113 23.73 23.47 7.40
N LEU A 114 23.00 22.36 7.22
CA LEU A 114 23.54 21.01 7.41
C LEU A 114 23.69 20.20 6.11
N ALA A 115 23.09 20.62 4.99
CA ALA A 115 23.13 19.79 3.78
C ALA A 115 24.56 19.53 3.27
N VAL A 116 25.40 20.56 3.26
CA VAL A 116 26.80 20.43 2.81
C VAL A 116 27.62 19.59 3.79
N PRO A 117 27.74 19.98 5.10
CA PRO A 117 28.61 19.24 6.02
C PRO A 117 28.17 17.78 6.25
N VAL A 118 26.86 17.50 6.26
CA VAL A 118 26.35 16.12 6.42
C VAL A 118 26.72 15.27 5.20
N VAL A 119 26.55 15.80 3.99
CA VAL A 119 26.91 15.07 2.77
C VAL A 119 28.42 14.83 2.70
N GLU A 120 29.24 15.83 3.01
CA GLU A 120 30.70 15.70 3.03
C GLU A 120 31.17 14.65 4.03
N SER A 121 30.63 14.63 5.24
CA SER A 121 31.02 13.65 6.28
C SER A 121 30.65 12.20 5.87
N VAL A 122 29.59 12.01 5.10
CA VAL A 122 29.19 10.66 4.66
C VAL A 122 29.99 10.21 3.44
N THR A 123 30.35 11.13 2.54
CA THR A 123 31.13 10.81 1.33
C THR A 123 32.64 10.84 1.57
N ASN A 124 33.13 11.53 2.59
CA ASN A 124 34.52 11.57 2.96
C ASN A 124 34.70 11.30 4.47
N PRO A 125 34.98 10.04 4.86
CA PRO A 125 35.10 9.65 6.28
C PRO A 125 36.22 10.33 7.06
N MET A 126 37.13 11.03 6.40
CA MET A 126 38.22 11.77 7.04
C MET A 126 37.79 13.14 7.59
N VAL A 127 36.61 13.59 7.26
CA VAL A 127 36.06 14.86 7.75
C VAL A 127 35.50 14.66 9.15
N LEU A 128 36.15 15.27 10.14
CA LEU A 128 35.63 15.34 11.50
C LEU A 128 34.47 16.36 11.52
N LEU A 129 33.27 15.88 11.72
CA LEU A 129 32.07 16.70 11.80
C LEU A 129 31.62 16.85 13.24
N SER A 130 31.36 18.09 13.67
CA SER A 130 30.57 18.36 14.87
C SER A 130 29.19 18.77 14.48
N LEU A 131 28.19 17.96 14.85
CA LEU A 131 26.78 18.22 14.53
C LEU A 131 26.12 19.06 15.64
N PRO A 132 25.23 20.00 15.29
CA PRO A 132 24.52 20.79 16.27
C PRO A 132 23.49 19.95 17.03
N GLU A 133 22.95 20.46 18.13
CA GLU A 133 21.91 19.82 18.94
C GLU A 133 20.62 19.46 18.19
N SER A 134 20.41 20.06 17.02
CA SER A 134 19.31 19.69 16.12
C SER A 134 19.46 18.29 15.51
N VAL A 135 20.66 17.70 15.57
CA VAL A 135 20.91 16.31 15.14
C VAL A 135 21.30 15.48 16.35
N GLN A 136 20.42 14.59 16.76
CA GLN A 136 20.61 13.74 17.93
C GLN A 136 20.68 12.27 17.54
N THR A 137 21.35 11.45 18.36
CA THR A 137 21.46 10.02 18.12
C THR A 137 20.82 9.22 19.24
N LEU A 138 20.06 8.20 18.84
CA LEU A 138 19.57 7.14 19.70
C LEU A 138 20.28 5.84 19.32
N GLN A 139 21.09 5.32 20.23
CA GLN A 139 21.86 4.10 20.01
C GLN A 139 21.40 2.99 20.96
N THR A 140 21.25 1.79 20.42
CA THR A 140 20.87 0.59 21.15
C THR A 140 21.62 -0.61 20.62
N THR A 141 21.70 -1.69 21.40
CA THR A 141 22.34 -2.93 20.95
C THR A 141 21.43 -3.71 20.00
N SER A 142 20.12 -3.75 20.27
CA SER A 142 19.17 -4.51 19.47
C SER A 142 18.16 -3.63 18.74
N ARG A 143 17.75 -4.07 17.56
CA ARG A 143 16.71 -3.38 16.79
C ARG A 143 15.36 -3.36 17.49
N ALA A 144 15.02 -4.40 18.25
CA ALA A 144 13.78 -4.43 19.02
C ALA A 144 13.76 -3.34 20.10
N ASP A 145 14.90 -3.08 20.74
CA ASP A 145 15.02 -2.00 21.70
C ASP A 145 15.01 -0.64 21.02
N LEU A 146 15.66 -0.50 19.87
CA LEU A 146 15.61 0.71 19.05
C LEU A 146 14.17 1.14 18.76
N LEU A 147 13.32 0.22 18.30
CA LEU A 147 11.91 0.50 18.02
C LEU A 147 11.14 0.97 19.25
N ARG A 148 11.37 0.29 20.40
CA ARG A 148 10.74 0.68 21.69
C ARG A 148 11.20 2.06 22.16
N GLN A 149 12.48 2.34 22.11
CA GLN A 149 13.04 3.62 22.53
C GLN A 149 12.60 4.76 21.59
N THR A 150 12.58 4.52 20.28
CA THR A 150 12.04 5.47 19.29
C THR A 150 10.58 5.81 19.60
N ALA A 151 9.75 4.81 19.83
CA ALA A 151 8.35 5.04 20.20
C ALA A 151 8.23 5.80 21.53
N LYS A 152 9.05 5.47 22.55
CA LYS A 152 9.07 6.16 23.83
C LYS A 152 9.41 7.64 23.69
N LEU A 153 10.41 7.98 22.88
CA LEU A 153 10.77 9.38 22.60
C LEU A 153 9.63 10.14 21.93
N ILE A 154 8.97 9.54 20.95
CA ILE A 154 7.81 10.14 20.28
C ILE A 154 6.69 10.38 21.29
N ILE A 155 6.37 9.40 22.14
CA ILE A 155 5.34 9.51 23.17
C ILE A 155 5.65 10.65 24.13
N GLN A 156 6.88 10.72 24.63
CA GLN A 156 7.32 11.78 25.54
C GLN A 156 7.21 13.17 24.91
N ALA A 157 7.66 13.30 23.66
CA ALA A 157 7.60 14.57 22.93
C ALA A 157 6.17 15.06 22.67
N VAL A 158 5.25 14.15 22.34
CA VAL A 158 3.84 14.47 22.12
C VAL A 158 3.14 14.78 23.44
N GLN A 159 3.36 13.99 24.49
CA GLN A 159 2.75 14.20 25.80
C GLN A 159 3.23 15.49 26.49
N SER A 160 4.50 15.84 26.30
CA SER A 160 5.06 17.13 26.77
C SER A 160 4.72 18.33 25.88
N GLN A 161 3.91 18.13 24.84
CA GLN A 161 3.47 19.16 23.89
C GLN A 161 4.60 19.88 23.14
N GLN A 162 5.79 19.30 23.06
CA GLN A 162 6.91 19.83 22.28
C GLN A 162 6.63 19.81 20.78
N VAL A 163 5.90 18.79 20.33
CA VAL A 163 5.59 18.57 18.92
C VAL A 163 4.23 17.87 18.79
N GLN A 164 3.52 18.17 17.72
CA GLN A 164 2.25 17.49 17.41
C GLN A 164 2.51 16.20 16.60
N PRO A 165 1.66 15.15 16.70
CA PRO A 165 1.87 13.91 15.95
C PRO A 165 2.07 14.11 14.45
N GLN A 166 1.30 15.00 13.81
CA GLN A 166 1.42 15.29 12.37
C GLN A 166 2.71 16.04 11.97
N GLU A 167 3.48 16.50 12.93
CA GLU A 167 4.77 17.16 12.70
C GLU A 167 5.95 16.18 12.78
N ILE A 168 5.67 14.89 13.00
CA ILE A 168 6.67 13.84 13.16
C ILE A 168 6.63 12.87 11.98
N ALA A 169 7.81 12.58 11.41
CA ALA A 169 8.00 11.48 10.47
C ALA A 169 9.03 10.47 10.97
N VAL A 170 8.71 9.19 10.87
CA VAL A 170 9.64 8.08 11.07
C VAL A 170 9.96 7.49 9.70
N ILE A 171 11.21 7.57 9.29
CA ILE A 171 11.68 7.25 7.94
C ILE A 171 12.71 6.14 8.03
N ALA A 172 12.51 5.05 7.28
CA ALA A 172 13.44 3.93 7.22
C ALA A 172 13.90 3.64 5.79
N PRO A 173 15.11 3.10 5.57
CA PRO A 173 15.53 2.64 4.26
C PRO A 173 14.73 1.42 3.79
N GLY A 174 14.31 0.57 4.74
CA GLY A 174 13.38 -0.53 4.54
C GLY A 174 12.52 -0.67 5.80
N LEU A 175 11.21 -0.72 5.62
CA LEU A 175 10.25 -0.84 6.72
C LEU A 175 9.57 -2.20 6.65
N ASP A 176 10.08 -3.18 7.39
CA ASP A 176 9.48 -4.50 7.47
C ASP A 176 8.19 -4.51 8.33
N ALA A 177 7.45 -5.60 8.23
CA ALA A 177 6.17 -5.75 8.93
C ALA A 177 6.31 -5.70 10.45
N ILE A 178 7.43 -6.20 11.02
CA ILE A 178 7.66 -6.22 12.47
C ILE A 178 7.89 -4.80 12.98
N ALA A 179 8.77 -4.03 12.32
CA ALA A 179 9.03 -2.64 12.71
C ALA A 179 7.76 -1.79 12.64
N ARG A 180 6.99 -1.96 11.56
CA ARG A 180 5.72 -1.26 11.37
C ARG A 180 4.73 -1.61 12.46
N TYR A 181 4.48 -2.90 12.67
CA TYR A 181 3.54 -3.38 13.68
C TYR A 181 3.93 -2.88 15.07
N THR A 182 5.22 -3.00 15.45
CA THR A 182 5.71 -2.59 16.77
C THR A 182 5.49 -1.10 17.02
N LEU A 183 5.86 -0.23 16.07
CA LEU A 183 5.68 1.20 16.23
C LEU A 183 4.20 1.60 16.26
N VAL A 184 3.40 1.05 15.36
CA VAL A 184 1.95 1.31 15.30
C VAL A 184 1.29 0.89 16.61
N GLU A 185 1.57 -0.32 17.08
CA GLU A 185 0.97 -0.88 18.30
C GLU A 185 1.32 -0.04 19.55
N ILE A 186 2.60 0.31 19.73
CA ILE A 186 3.04 1.08 20.91
C ILE A 186 2.44 2.50 20.89
N LEU A 187 2.48 3.19 19.74
CA LEU A 187 1.97 4.56 19.64
C LEU A 187 0.44 4.61 19.77
N THR A 188 -0.28 3.68 19.10
CA THR A 188 -1.74 3.64 19.14
C THR A 188 -2.27 3.33 20.53
N LYS A 189 -1.59 2.45 21.32
CA LYS A 189 -1.94 2.18 22.72
C LYS A 189 -1.87 3.44 23.59
N GLN A 190 -1.06 4.41 23.23
CA GLN A 190 -0.95 5.71 23.91
C GLN A 190 -1.85 6.78 23.29
N GLY A 191 -2.77 6.41 22.41
CA GLY A 191 -3.70 7.33 21.75
C GLY A 191 -3.05 8.22 20.68
N ILE A 192 -1.83 7.91 20.23
CA ILE A 192 -1.13 8.64 19.18
C ILE A 192 -1.43 7.94 17.84
N PRO A 193 -2.17 8.60 16.93
CA PRO A 193 -2.48 8.02 15.63
C PRO A 193 -1.23 7.91 14.76
N VAL A 194 -1.14 6.84 13.95
CA VAL A 194 -0.04 6.59 13.02
C VAL A 194 -0.60 6.42 11.61
N GLU A 195 -0.01 7.12 10.66
CA GLU A 195 -0.28 6.98 9.23
C GLU A 195 0.92 6.28 8.57
N SER A 196 0.70 5.08 8.03
CA SER A 196 1.72 4.40 7.22
C SER A 196 1.51 4.75 5.75
N LEU A 197 2.50 5.43 5.13
CA LEU A 197 2.41 5.76 3.71
C LEU A 197 2.61 4.50 2.86
N ASN A 198 1.74 4.32 1.87
CA ASN A 198 1.79 3.20 0.92
C ASN A 198 2.01 1.84 1.60
N ASP A 199 1.12 1.48 2.49
CA ASP A 199 1.10 0.15 3.07
C ASP A 199 0.65 -0.88 2.02
N GLN A 200 1.59 -1.27 1.16
CA GLN A 200 1.35 -2.32 0.16
C GLN A 200 1.29 -3.67 0.88
N ARG A 201 0.10 -4.05 1.28
CA ARG A 201 -0.15 -5.40 1.81
C ARG A 201 -0.61 -6.29 0.67
N PRO A 202 -0.17 -7.56 0.64
CA PRO A 202 -0.79 -8.53 -0.24
C PRO A 202 -2.31 -8.45 -0.12
N LEU A 203 -3.01 -8.48 -1.23
CA LEU A 203 -4.47 -8.35 -1.22
C LEU A 203 -5.14 -9.38 -0.30
N THR A 204 -4.55 -10.57 -0.24
CA THR A 204 -4.96 -11.66 0.64
C THR A 204 -4.63 -11.45 2.13
N SER A 205 -3.96 -10.38 2.53
CA SER A 205 -3.84 -10.01 3.94
C SER A 205 -5.17 -9.56 4.53
N SER A 206 -6.11 -9.09 3.69
CA SER A 206 -7.45 -8.71 4.10
C SER A 206 -8.34 -9.95 4.35
N PRO A 207 -8.94 -10.10 5.55
CA PRO A 207 -9.87 -11.20 5.84
C PRO A 207 -11.07 -11.25 4.88
N ILE A 208 -11.56 -10.09 4.46
CA ILE A 208 -12.69 -9.99 3.50
C ILE A 208 -12.31 -10.62 2.17
N ILE A 209 -11.11 -10.38 1.68
CA ILE A 209 -10.64 -10.95 0.42
C ILE A 209 -10.51 -12.47 0.53
N ARG A 210 -9.92 -12.98 1.63
CA ARG A 210 -9.82 -14.43 1.85
C ARG A 210 -11.20 -15.09 1.93
N ALA A 211 -12.15 -14.49 2.62
CA ALA A 211 -13.52 -14.98 2.69
C ALA A 211 -14.20 -15.04 1.31
N LEU A 212 -14.05 -14.01 0.48
CA LEU A 212 -14.59 -13.99 -0.88
C LEU A 212 -13.94 -15.03 -1.79
N LEU A 213 -12.62 -15.26 -1.67
CA LEU A 213 -11.93 -16.31 -2.43
C LEU A 213 -12.37 -17.71 -1.99
N THR A 214 -12.59 -17.92 -0.69
CA THR A 214 -13.13 -19.18 -0.16
C THR A 214 -14.54 -19.43 -0.68
N LEU A 215 -15.36 -18.39 -0.71
CA LEU A 215 -16.72 -18.47 -1.25
C LEU A 215 -16.73 -18.79 -2.75
N LEU A 216 -15.83 -18.20 -3.54
CA LEU A 216 -15.61 -18.57 -4.94
C LEU A 216 -15.29 -20.06 -5.09
N ALA A 217 -14.37 -20.56 -4.25
CA ALA A 217 -13.94 -21.95 -4.29
C ALA A 217 -15.03 -22.94 -3.81
N LEU A 218 -15.98 -22.50 -3.00
CA LEU A 218 -17.15 -23.29 -2.61
C LEU A 218 -18.20 -23.37 -3.73
N VAL A 219 -18.40 -22.30 -4.48
CA VAL A 219 -19.46 -22.25 -5.51
C VAL A 219 -19.04 -22.96 -6.79
N TYR A 220 -17.80 -22.80 -7.24
CA TYR A 220 -17.33 -23.42 -8.48
C TYR A 220 -16.77 -24.82 -8.24
N PRO A 221 -17.13 -25.83 -9.07
CA PRO A 221 -16.61 -27.20 -8.93
C PRO A 221 -15.10 -27.29 -9.22
N GLY A 222 -14.43 -28.31 -8.71
CA GLY A 222 -13.01 -28.57 -8.97
C GLY A 222 -12.03 -27.72 -8.13
N LEU A 223 -12.52 -26.90 -7.19
CA LEU A 223 -11.71 -25.98 -6.40
C LEU A 223 -11.57 -26.41 -4.92
N GLY A 224 -12.10 -27.55 -4.54
CA GLY A 224 -12.15 -27.98 -3.14
C GLY A 224 -10.78 -28.12 -2.47
N ARG A 225 -9.72 -28.40 -3.24
CA ARG A 225 -8.33 -28.43 -2.72
C ARG A 225 -7.81 -27.05 -2.27
N LEU A 226 -8.52 -25.98 -2.62
CA LEU A 226 -8.20 -24.62 -2.21
C LEU A 226 -8.96 -24.19 -0.94
N VAL A 227 -9.78 -25.05 -0.39
CA VAL A 227 -10.61 -24.78 0.79
C VAL A 227 -10.19 -25.71 1.91
N ASP A 228 -9.84 -25.15 3.03
CA ASP A 228 -9.58 -25.87 4.28
C ASP A 228 -10.54 -25.43 5.38
N ARG A 229 -10.47 -26.12 6.51
CA ARG A 229 -11.31 -25.87 7.69
C ARG A 229 -11.19 -24.44 8.20
N ASP A 230 -9.95 -23.93 8.25
CA ASP A 230 -9.69 -22.61 8.82
C ASP A 230 -10.19 -21.48 7.90
N ALA A 231 -10.08 -21.67 6.57
CA ALA A 231 -10.66 -20.77 5.59
C ALA A 231 -12.20 -20.69 5.71
N ILE A 232 -12.86 -21.85 6.00
CA ILE A 232 -14.31 -21.88 6.26
C ILE A 232 -14.63 -21.11 7.55
N ALA A 233 -13.93 -21.38 8.63
CA ALA A 233 -14.17 -20.68 9.91
C ALA A 233 -13.99 -19.15 9.74
N GLU A 234 -12.94 -18.70 9.07
CA GLU A 234 -12.73 -17.28 8.81
C GLU A 234 -13.83 -16.68 7.92
N MET A 235 -14.21 -17.37 6.86
CA MET A 235 -15.30 -16.95 5.98
C MET A 235 -16.60 -16.75 6.74
N LEU A 236 -16.98 -17.69 7.62
CA LEU A 236 -18.20 -17.59 8.42
C LEU A 236 -18.19 -16.37 9.34
N VAL A 237 -17.06 -16.09 10.00
CA VAL A 237 -16.92 -14.89 10.84
C VAL A 237 -17.10 -13.62 10.00
N VAL A 238 -16.45 -13.54 8.85
CA VAL A 238 -16.46 -12.34 8.00
C VAL A 238 -17.83 -12.11 7.38
N LEU A 239 -18.46 -13.13 6.81
CA LEU A 239 -19.75 -13.00 6.11
C LEU A 239 -20.95 -12.85 7.05
N SER A 240 -20.79 -13.17 8.35
CA SER A 240 -21.84 -12.99 9.37
C SER A 240 -21.80 -11.65 10.08
N GLN A 241 -20.96 -10.70 9.66
CA GLN A 241 -20.89 -9.38 10.28
C GLN A 241 -22.18 -8.58 10.03
N LYS A 242 -22.87 -8.22 11.12
CA LYS A 242 -23.96 -7.23 11.09
C LYS A 242 -23.50 -5.94 11.76
N ILE A 243 -23.67 -4.84 11.08
CA ILE A 243 -23.52 -3.52 11.70
C ILE A 243 -24.88 -3.19 12.34
N ARG A 244 -24.89 -3.04 13.65
CA ARG A 244 -26.09 -2.63 14.39
C ARG A 244 -26.55 -1.26 13.85
N GLY A 245 -27.65 -1.26 13.09
CA GLY A 245 -28.34 -0.03 12.71
C GLY A 245 -28.84 0.70 13.97
N ARG A 246 -28.78 2.00 13.97
CA ARG A 246 -29.36 2.89 14.97
C ARG A 246 -30.86 2.59 15.09
N GLY A 247 -31.29 1.70 15.95
CA GLY A 247 -32.73 1.52 16.13
C GLY A 247 -33.23 0.26 16.83
N GLN A 248 -32.40 -0.72 17.12
CA GLN A 248 -32.87 -1.97 17.76
C GLN A 248 -32.32 -2.25 19.18
N GLY A 249 -31.59 -1.32 19.79
CA GLY A 249 -30.96 -1.50 21.11
C GLY A 249 -31.85 -1.28 22.33
N ASP A 250 -33.07 -0.72 22.19
CA ASP A 250 -33.83 -0.24 23.36
C ASP A 250 -35.10 -1.05 23.70
N LYS A 251 -35.36 -2.19 23.07
CA LYS A 251 -36.58 -2.97 23.34
C LYS A 251 -36.39 -4.24 24.19
N GLU A 252 -35.18 -4.76 24.32
CA GLU A 252 -34.95 -6.01 25.08
C GLU A 252 -34.55 -5.81 26.55
N THR A 253 -34.14 -4.62 26.98
CA THR A 253 -33.76 -4.34 28.37
C THR A 253 -34.92 -3.84 29.24
N ARG A 254 -36.15 -3.77 28.69
CA ARG A 254 -37.31 -3.21 29.40
C ARG A 254 -38.29 -4.23 29.95
N ARG A 255 -37.93 -5.53 30.01
CA ARG A 255 -38.80 -6.60 30.55
C ARG A 255 -38.32 -7.28 31.81
N GLN A 256 -37.33 -6.76 32.53
CA GLN A 256 -36.99 -7.23 33.86
C GLN A 256 -36.75 -6.03 34.77
N GLY A 257 -37.75 -5.63 35.54
CA GLY A 257 -37.61 -4.61 36.56
C GLY A 257 -38.84 -3.77 36.81
N GLU A 258 -40.03 -4.37 36.96
CA GLU A 258 -41.13 -3.73 37.69
C GLU A 258 -41.13 -4.21 39.11
N SER A 259 -40.66 -3.37 40.02
CA SER A 259 -41.20 -3.27 41.40
C SER A 259 -40.72 -1.97 42.04
N SER A 260 -41.69 -1.10 42.23
CA SER A 260 -41.88 -0.06 43.27
C SER A 260 -40.75 0.95 43.57
N SER A 261 -40.98 2.21 43.28
CA SER A 261 -41.43 3.18 44.29
C SER A 261 -41.60 4.59 43.73
N ILE A 262 -42.65 5.20 44.14
CA ILE A 262 -43.17 6.54 43.89
C ILE A 262 -42.21 7.59 44.43
N LEU A 263 -41.80 8.58 43.61
CA LEU A 263 -41.61 9.98 44.01
C LEU A 263 -41.52 10.87 42.77
N SER A 264 -42.30 11.94 42.76
CA SER A 264 -42.61 12.84 41.67
C SER A 264 -41.47 13.79 41.30
N PRO A 265 -41.56 14.43 40.09
CA PRO A 265 -40.44 15.09 39.48
C PRO A 265 -40.42 16.60 39.68
N LEU A 266 -39.23 17.18 39.81
CA LEU A 266 -38.96 18.59 39.56
C LEU A 266 -38.43 18.81 38.13
N PRO A 267 -38.80 19.88 37.44
CA PRO A 267 -38.42 20.12 36.07
C PRO A 267 -36.98 20.64 35.98
N LEU A 268 -36.12 19.89 35.25
CA LEU A 268 -34.78 20.35 34.93
C LEU A 268 -34.79 21.15 33.61
N ILE A 269 -34.34 22.39 33.71
CA ILE A 269 -34.07 23.34 32.64
C ILE A 269 -33.01 22.77 31.69
N PRO A 270 -33.17 22.84 30.35
CA PRO A 270 -32.15 22.35 29.43
C PRO A 270 -31.00 23.35 29.37
N THR A 271 -29.81 22.95 29.81
CA THR A 271 -28.57 23.67 29.52
C THR A 271 -28.09 23.27 28.11
N PRO A 272 -27.94 24.23 27.16
CA PRO A 272 -27.27 23.99 25.90
C PRO A 272 -25.76 24.06 26.16
N TRP A 273 -25.00 23.14 25.55
CA TRP A 273 -23.53 23.09 25.55
C TRP A 273 -22.87 22.16 26.58
N GLY A 274 -23.04 20.85 26.36
CA GLY A 274 -22.05 19.86 26.79
C GLY A 274 -21.22 19.42 25.56
N PRO A 275 -19.91 19.12 25.70
CA PRO A 275 -19.12 18.63 24.60
C PRO A 275 -19.67 17.26 24.14
N ARG A 276 -20.07 17.17 22.88
CA ARG A 276 -20.44 15.88 22.27
C ARG A 276 -19.19 15.01 22.26
N VAL A 277 -19.15 14.01 23.09
CA VAL A 277 -18.16 12.95 23.03
C VAL A 277 -18.26 12.35 21.62
N PRO A 278 -17.17 12.31 20.82
CA PRO A 278 -17.20 11.65 19.53
C PRO A 278 -17.53 10.18 19.79
N HIS A 279 -18.64 9.69 19.25
CA HIS A 279 -18.93 8.26 19.27
C HIS A 279 -17.82 7.55 18.51
N LEU A 280 -17.05 6.72 19.22
CA LEU A 280 -16.14 5.75 18.60
C LEU A 280 -16.95 4.94 17.57
N PRO A 281 -16.40 4.68 16.39
CA PRO A 281 -17.06 3.83 15.42
C PRO A 281 -17.32 2.48 16.08
N VAL A 282 -18.59 2.08 16.14
CA VAL A 282 -18.98 0.76 16.68
C VAL A 282 -18.39 -0.27 15.74
N SER A 283 -17.42 -1.03 16.20
CA SER A 283 -16.84 -2.13 15.43
C SER A 283 -17.95 -3.13 15.10
N PRO A 284 -18.05 -3.59 13.83
CA PRO A 284 -19.04 -4.60 13.46
C PRO A 284 -18.81 -5.86 14.30
N SER A 285 -19.85 -6.33 14.99
CA SER A 285 -19.77 -7.59 15.74
C SER A 285 -20.24 -8.74 14.86
N PRO A 286 -19.44 -9.81 14.68
CA PRO A 286 -19.87 -10.98 13.92
C PRO A 286 -21.01 -11.69 14.66
N GLN A 287 -22.00 -12.19 13.92
CA GLN A 287 -23.07 -13.03 14.48
C GLN A 287 -22.54 -14.43 14.81
N ILE A 288 -21.54 -14.89 14.07
CA ILE A 288 -20.78 -16.11 14.33
C ILE A 288 -19.39 -15.66 14.80
N ASP A 289 -19.12 -15.79 16.09
CA ASP A 289 -17.80 -15.50 16.64
C ASP A 289 -16.76 -16.58 16.23
N PRO A 290 -15.45 -16.31 16.37
CA PRO A 290 -14.41 -17.25 15.93
C PRO A 290 -14.48 -18.64 16.56
N VAL A 291 -14.96 -18.76 17.82
CA VAL A 291 -15.08 -20.06 18.50
C VAL A 291 -16.22 -20.87 17.89
N ARG A 292 -17.38 -20.25 17.72
CA ARG A 292 -18.54 -20.89 17.06
C ARG A 292 -18.24 -21.23 15.60
N ALA A 293 -17.55 -20.33 14.88
CA ALA A 293 -17.12 -20.59 13.49
C ALA A 293 -16.21 -21.82 13.39
N GLY A 294 -15.28 -21.97 14.33
CA GLY A 294 -14.43 -23.15 14.45
C GLY A 294 -15.24 -24.43 14.67
N LEU A 295 -16.20 -24.42 15.62
CA LEU A 295 -17.07 -25.57 15.88
C LEU A 295 -17.93 -25.94 14.66
N ILE A 296 -18.49 -24.95 13.98
CA ILE A 296 -19.27 -25.18 12.75
C ILE A 296 -18.36 -25.78 11.65
N ALA A 297 -17.17 -25.25 11.45
CA ALA A 297 -16.22 -25.78 10.48
C ALA A 297 -15.78 -27.21 10.81
N ASP A 298 -15.60 -27.56 12.11
CA ASP A 298 -15.22 -28.91 12.53
C ASP A 298 -16.32 -29.95 12.27
N HIS A 299 -17.58 -29.58 12.40
CA HIS A 299 -18.70 -30.54 12.37
C HIS A 299 -19.55 -30.47 11.11
N CYS A 300 -19.60 -29.31 10.45
CA CYS A 300 -20.48 -29.08 9.31
C CYS A 300 -19.75 -28.89 7.98
N PHE A 301 -18.41 -28.83 7.97
CA PHE A 301 -17.64 -28.78 6.73
C PHE A 301 -17.21 -30.18 6.29
N GLU A 302 -17.61 -30.57 5.10
CA GLU A 302 -17.19 -31.81 4.44
C GLU A 302 -16.20 -31.49 3.32
N PRO A 303 -14.89 -31.74 3.52
CA PRO A 303 -13.89 -31.50 2.50
C PRO A 303 -14.02 -32.50 1.34
N HIS A 304 -14.15 -31.99 0.13
CA HIS A 304 -14.18 -32.82 -1.08
C HIS A 304 -13.43 -32.09 -2.22
N PRO A 305 -12.55 -32.77 -2.96
CA PRO A 305 -11.72 -32.14 -4.00
C PRO A 305 -12.52 -31.41 -5.09
N GLU A 306 -13.63 -31.99 -5.51
CA GLU A 306 -14.47 -31.45 -6.58
C GLU A 306 -15.60 -30.55 -6.06
N ARG A 307 -16.22 -30.93 -4.96
CA ARG A 307 -17.39 -30.20 -4.41
C ARG A 307 -17.37 -30.21 -2.89
N PRO A 308 -16.58 -29.35 -2.26
CA PRO A 308 -16.59 -29.20 -0.80
C PRO A 308 -17.97 -28.74 -0.35
N ASN A 309 -18.48 -29.29 0.75
CA ASN A 309 -19.87 -29.06 1.17
C ASN A 309 -19.97 -28.45 2.55
N LEU A 310 -21.04 -27.68 2.77
CA LEU A 310 -21.44 -27.20 4.09
C LEU A 310 -22.75 -27.89 4.47
N LEU A 311 -22.66 -28.78 5.47
CA LEU A 311 -23.78 -29.57 5.94
C LEU A 311 -24.73 -28.72 6.81
N PRO A 312 -26.02 -29.11 6.93
CA PRO A 312 -26.93 -28.46 7.85
C PRO A 312 -26.39 -28.46 9.29
N VAL A 313 -26.67 -27.40 10.03
CA VAL A 313 -26.18 -27.24 11.42
C VAL A 313 -26.62 -28.39 12.35
N THR A 314 -27.72 -29.06 12.03
CA THR A 314 -28.28 -30.21 12.77
C THR A 314 -27.38 -31.45 12.79
N VAL A 315 -26.34 -31.51 11.89
CA VAL A 315 -25.33 -32.57 11.92
C VAL A 315 -24.43 -32.45 13.14
N TYR A 316 -24.31 -31.26 13.72
CA TYR A 316 -23.61 -31.05 14.99
C TYR A 316 -24.53 -31.34 16.16
N ASP A 317 -24.28 -32.42 16.91
CA ASP A 317 -25.12 -32.88 18.02
C ASP A 317 -25.42 -31.82 19.09
N ARG A 318 -24.55 -30.84 19.24
CA ARG A 318 -24.67 -29.74 20.19
C ARG A 318 -24.93 -28.39 19.53
N TRP A 319 -25.65 -28.39 18.42
CA TRP A 319 -25.96 -27.16 17.65
C TRP A 319 -26.72 -26.10 18.48
N ASP A 320 -27.49 -26.54 19.51
CA ASP A 320 -28.18 -25.68 20.46
C ASP A 320 -27.22 -24.71 21.18
N ARG A 321 -25.95 -25.11 21.39
CA ARG A 321 -24.93 -24.29 22.03
C ARG A 321 -24.40 -23.17 21.14
N LEU A 322 -24.64 -23.22 19.83
CA LEU A 322 -24.25 -22.16 18.92
C LEU A 322 -25.10 -20.90 19.12
N GLY A 323 -26.34 -21.08 19.62
CA GLY A 323 -27.31 -20.01 19.79
C GLY A 323 -28.00 -19.60 18.48
N TYR A 324 -29.22 -19.11 18.62
CA TYR A 324 -30.12 -18.82 17.50
C TYR A 324 -29.49 -17.93 16.43
N THR A 325 -28.85 -16.83 16.82
CA THR A 325 -28.28 -15.85 15.88
C THR A 325 -27.16 -16.43 15.00
N ALA A 326 -26.30 -17.28 15.58
CA ALA A 326 -25.23 -17.91 14.82
C ALA A 326 -25.76 -18.98 13.88
N THR A 327 -26.73 -19.76 14.33
CA THR A 327 -27.40 -20.78 13.51
C THR A 327 -28.10 -20.14 12.31
N GLU A 328 -28.91 -19.11 12.53
CA GLU A 328 -29.60 -18.39 11.46
C GLU A 328 -28.62 -17.78 10.45
N ALA A 329 -27.52 -17.16 10.92
CA ALA A 329 -26.51 -16.59 10.05
C ALA A 329 -25.82 -17.67 9.19
N TYR A 330 -25.51 -18.83 9.77
CA TYR A 330 -24.94 -19.95 9.07
C TYR A 330 -25.89 -20.49 7.98
N GLU A 331 -27.14 -20.71 8.31
CA GLU A 331 -28.16 -21.20 7.37
C GLU A 331 -28.36 -20.23 6.20
N GLN A 332 -28.34 -18.92 6.45
CA GLN A 332 -28.41 -17.92 5.38
C GLN A 332 -27.20 -17.98 4.44
N ILE A 333 -25.99 -18.23 4.96
CA ILE A 333 -24.78 -18.38 4.16
C ILE A 333 -24.87 -19.66 3.32
N VAL A 334 -25.24 -20.79 3.91
CA VAL A 334 -25.39 -22.08 3.21
C VAL A 334 -26.44 -21.98 2.10
N GLN A 335 -27.62 -21.46 2.41
CA GLN A 335 -28.70 -21.28 1.44
C GLN A 335 -28.26 -20.40 0.26
N TRP A 336 -27.51 -19.33 0.54
CA TRP A 336 -26.99 -18.47 -0.52
C TRP A 336 -25.99 -19.21 -1.41
N ILE A 337 -25.04 -19.96 -0.82
CA ILE A 337 -24.04 -20.76 -1.56
C ILE A 337 -24.75 -21.78 -2.47
N GLU A 338 -25.71 -22.53 -1.95
CA GLU A 338 -26.48 -23.53 -2.73
C GLU A 338 -27.28 -22.86 -3.86
N GLY A 339 -27.86 -21.70 -3.59
CA GLY A 339 -28.54 -20.90 -4.62
C GLY A 339 -27.59 -20.46 -5.74
N GLN A 340 -26.35 -20.04 -5.40
CA GLN A 340 -25.36 -19.66 -6.43
C GLN A 340 -24.82 -20.89 -7.19
N ARG A 341 -24.65 -22.04 -6.54
CA ARG A 341 -24.29 -23.32 -7.19
C ARG A 341 -25.33 -23.73 -8.22
N SER A 342 -26.61 -23.70 -7.85
CA SER A 342 -27.69 -24.01 -8.76
C SER A 342 -27.70 -23.08 -9.98
N GLN A 343 -27.50 -21.77 -9.76
CA GLN A 343 -27.39 -20.80 -10.86
C GLN A 343 -26.18 -21.03 -11.74
N GLN A 344 -25.06 -21.44 -11.16
CA GLN A 344 -23.85 -21.77 -11.89
C GLN A 344 -24.05 -23.02 -12.77
N GLU A 345 -24.67 -24.08 -12.25
CA GLU A 345 -25.02 -25.31 -12.97
C GLU A 345 -25.98 -25.01 -14.13
N GLN A 346 -26.91 -24.10 -13.93
CA GLN A 346 -27.87 -23.62 -14.96
C GLN A 346 -27.24 -22.60 -15.94
N ARG A 347 -25.96 -22.28 -15.80
CA ARG A 347 -25.24 -21.25 -16.59
C ARG A 347 -25.85 -19.84 -16.50
N LEU A 348 -26.54 -19.53 -15.41
CA LEU A 348 -27.14 -18.22 -15.16
C LEU A 348 -26.15 -17.23 -14.49
N LEU A 349 -24.98 -17.68 -14.08
CA LEU A 349 -23.89 -16.83 -13.61
C LEU A 349 -23.02 -16.44 -14.80
N PRO A 350 -23.01 -15.17 -15.21
CA PRO A 350 -22.28 -14.74 -16.41
C PRO A 350 -20.76 -14.78 -16.23
N SER A 351 -20.26 -14.59 -15.01
CA SER A 351 -18.82 -14.59 -14.71
C SER A 351 -18.54 -14.77 -13.21
N PRO A 352 -17.32 -15.20 -12.84
CA PRO A 352 -16.90 -15.20 -11.44
C PRO A 352 -16.92 -13.82 -10.80
N ILE A 353 -16.71 -12.76 -11.57
CA ILE A 353 -16.79 -11.36 -11.10
C ILE A 353 -18.21 -11.04 -10.63
N SER A 354 -19.23 -11.49 -11.37
CA SER A 354 -20.63 -11.30 -10.99
C SER A 354 -20.98 -12.02 -9.68
N LEU A 355 -20.35 -13.16 -9.40
CA LEU A 355 -20.50 -13.85 -8.12
C LEU A 355 -19.88 -13.03 -6.99
N LEU A 356 -18.66 -12.50 -7.19
CA LEU A 356 -18.00 -11.64 -6.22
C LEU A 356 -18.84 -10.39 -5.91
N ASP A 357 -19.37 -9.73 -6.94
CA ASP A 357 -20.22 -8.54 -6.77
C ASP A 357 -21.48 -8.86 -5.95
N ARG A 358 -22.18 -9.96 -6.29
CA ARG A 358 -23.36 -10.42 -5.54
C ARG A 358 -23.03 -10.76 -4.09
N ALA A 359 -21.88 -11.38 -3.82
CA ALA A 359 -21.43 -11.69 -2.47
C ALA A 359 -21.14 -10.42 -1.66
N ILE A 360 -20.47 -9.45 -2.27
CA ILE A 360 -20.19 -8.14 -1.68
C ILE A 360 -21.51 -7.45 -1.33
N GLN A 361 -22.45 -7.39 -2.27
CA GLN A 361 -23.76 -6.76 -2.05
C GLN A 361 -24.57 -7.46 -0.97
N LYS A 362 -24.54 -8.78 -0.91
CA LYS A 362 -25.33 -9.56 0.05
C LYS A 362 -24.79 -9.49 1.47
N PHE A 363 -23.47 -9.65 1.65
CA PHE A 363 -22.88 -9.86 2.95
C PHE A 363 -22.12 -8.65 3.51
N LEU A 364 -21.57 -7.81 2.63
CA LEU A 364 -20.72 -6.71 3.03
C LEU A 364 -21.40 -5.35 2.90
N TRP A 365 -22.31 -5.21 1.91
CA TRP A 365 -23.01 -3.95 1.67
C TRP A 365 -24.38 -3.93 2.39
N ASN A 366 -24.33 -3.70 3.70
CA ASN A 366 -25.55 -3.63 4.52
C ASN A 366 -26.03 -2.19 4.79
N GLY A 367 -25.82 -1.26 3.85
CA GLY A 367 -26.18 0.15 4.03
C GLY A 367 -25.28 0.92 5.00
N SER A 368 -24.15 0.36 5.38
CA SER A 368 -23.15 0.94 6.26
C SER A 368 -21.89 1.29 5.49
N ASN A 369 -21.18 2.32 5.97
CA ASN A 369 -19.89 2.69 5.40
C ASN A 369 -18.84 1.68 5.86
N LEU A 370 -18.38 0.81 4.95
CA LEU A 370 -17.20 -0.02 5.17
C LEU A 370 -15.98 0.88 5.45
N PRO A 371 -15.05 0.45 6.31
CA PRO A 371 -13.77 1.12 6.48
C PRO A 371 -13.05 1.29 5.15
N TYR A 372 -12.35 2.39 5.00
CA TYR A 372 -11.72 2.76 3.74
C TYR A 372 -10.73 1.71 3.20
N ASP A 373 -9.94 1.10 4.09
CA ASP A 373 -9.00 0.03 3.76
C ASP A 373 -9.69 -1.21 3.18
N GLN A 374 -10.89 -1.54 3.69
CA GLN A 374 -11.70 -2.63 3.17
C GLN A 374 -12.28 -2.30 1.80
N LEU A 375 -12.77 -1.06 1.61
CA LEU A 375 -13.25 -0.60 0.30
C LEU A 375 -12.13 -0.60 -0.74
N ALA A 376 -10.93 -0.15 -0.38
CA ALA A 376 -9.76 -0.18 -1.25
C ALA A 376 -9.39 -1.61 -1.65
N ALA A 377 -9.41 -2.56 -0.69
CA ALA A 377 -9.13 -3.97 -0.98
C ALA A 377 -10.20 -4.60 -1.90
N LEU A 378 -11.48 -4.31 -1.70
CA LEU A 378 -12.56 -4.81 -2.55
C LEU A 378 -12.47 -4.25 -3.97
N ARG A 379 -12.18 -2.96 -4.11
CA ARG A 379 -11.96 -2.33 -5.42
C ARG A 379 -10.79 -3.00 -6.15
N GLU A 380 -9.65 -3.17 -5.48
CA GLU A 380 -8.48 -3.80 -6.05
C GLU A 380 -8.76 -5.25 -6.47
N LEU A 381 -9.54 -6.00 -5.67
CA LEU A 381 -9.97 -7.35 -6.04
C LEU A 381 -10.76 -7.36 -7.35
N LEU A 382 -11.76 -6.47 -7.47
CA LEU A 382 -12.64 -6.44 -8.65
C LEU A 382 -11.88 -5.95 -9.91
N GLU A 383 -11.05 -4.92 -9.79
CA GLU A 383 -10.20 -4.42 -10.88
C GLU A 383 -9.20 -5.50 -11.33
N THR A 384 -8.55 -6.18 -10.39
CA THR A 384 -7.62 -7.29 -10.69
C THR A 384 -8.35 -8.46 -11.34
N ALA A 385 -9.53 -8.82 -10.84
CA ALA A 385 -10.35 -9.86 -11.43
C ALA A 385 -10.73 -9.51 -12.89
N GLN A 386 -11.21 -8.30 -13.12
CA GLN A 386 -11.58 -7.85 -14.47
C GLN A 386 -10.39 -7.92 -15.42
N HIS A 387 -9.25 -7.39 -15.04
CA HIS A 387 -8.03 -7.45 -15.84
C HIS A 387 -7.58 -8.89 -16.13
N TYR A 388 -7.63 -9.75 -15.10
CA TYR A 388 -7.23 -11.14 -15.25
C TYR A 388 -8.10 -11.87 -16.30
N TRP A 389 -9.43 -11.71 -16.23
CA TRP A 389 -10.34 -12.36 -17.19
C TRP A 389 -10.26 -11.75 -18.59
N GLU A 390 -10.01 -10.46 -18.72
CA GLU A 390 -9.77 -9.84 -20.03
C GLU A 390 -8.51 -10.43 -20.70
N VAL A 391 -7.42 -10.54 -19.96
CA VAL A 391 -6.17 -11.12 -20.46
C VAL A 391 -6.36 -12.60 -20.82
N ASP A 392 -6.98 -13.38 -19.95
CA ASP A 392 -7.27 -14.81 -20.19
C ASP A 392 -8.15 -15.00 -21.44
N SER A 393 -9.19 -14.19 -21.60
CA SER A 393 -10.06 -14.24 -22.78
C SER A 393 -9.31 -13.94 -24.08
N ARG A 394 -8.44 -12.93 -24.07
CA ARG A 394 -7.60 -12.57 -25.24
C ARG A 394 -6.60 -13.67 -25.58
N LEU A 395 -5.95 -14.25 -24.57
CA LEU A 395 -5.03 -15.36 -24.78
C LEU A 395 -5.72 -16.55 -25.43
N ARG A 396 -6.89 -16.95 -24.96
CA ARG A 396 -7.69 -18.04 -25.55
C ARG A 396 -8.11 -17.74 -26.98
N GLN A 397 -8.53 -16.52 -27.26
CA GLN A 397 -8.90 -16.12 -28.62
C GLN A 397 -7.73 -16.24 -29.60
N ILE A 398 -6.53 -15.86 -29.16
CA ILE A 398 -5.32 -15.97 -29.97
C ILE A 398 -4.91 -17.44 -30.16
N GLU A 399 -4.98 -18.25 -29.11
CA GLU A 399 -4.67 -19.69 -29.18
C GLU A 399 -5.66 -20.39 -30.11
N TYR A 400 -6.94 -20.06 -30.01
CA TYR A 400 -7.96 -20.59 -30.94
C TYR A 400 -7.70 -20.20 -32.39
N SER A 401 -7.37 -18.93 -32.64
CA SER A 401 -7.03 -18.43 -34.00
C SER A 401 -5.79 -19.10 -34.56
N ARG A 402 -4.75 -19.33 -33.74
CA ARG A 402 -3.54 -20.07 -34.12
C ARG A 402 -3.81 -21.54 -34.41
N ALA A 403 -4.64 -22.19 -33.61
CA ALA A 403 -5.04 -23.58 -33.83
C ALA A 403 -5.80 -23.75 -35.13
N GLN A 404 -6.67 -22.79 -35.50
CA GLN A 404 -7.36 -22.79 -36.79
C GLN A 404 -6.42 -22.60 -37.98
N LEU A 405 -5.37 -21.78 -37.85
CA LEU A 405 -4.37 -21.58 -38.90
C LEU A 405 -3.45 -22.80 -39.09
N ASN A 406 -3.23 -23.57 -38.02
CA ASN A 406 -2.37 -24.75 -38.02
C ASN A 406 -3.15 -26.09 -38.20
N SER A 407 -4.46 -26.03 -38.48
CA SER A 407 -5.36 -27.20 -38.55
C SER A 407 -5.12 -28.09 -39.81
N GLN A 408 -3.89 -28.61 -39.93
CA GLN A 408 -3.62 -29.87 -40.67
C GLN A 408 -3.22 -31.01 -39.73
N THR A 409 -3.18 -30.84 -38.42
CA THR A 409 -2.84 -31.92 -37.49
C THR A 409 -3.59 -31.77 -36.17
N GLU A 410 -4.41 -32.80 -35.95
CA GLU A 410 -4.98 -33.25 -34.67
C GLU A 410 -5.92 -32.35 -33.86
N SER A 411 -7.17 -32.81 -33.89
CA SER A 411 -8.23 -32.44 -32.94
C SER A 411 -7.84 -32.80 -31.50
N GLY A 412 -7.15 -31.91 -30.84
CA GLY A 412 -7.06 -31.91 -29.39
C GLY A 412 -8.15 -31.02 -28.81
N ASN A 413 -9.22 -31.64 -28.32
CA ASN A 413 -10.24 -30.98 -27.51
C ASN A 413 -9.62 -30.45 -26.20
N GLY A 414 -8.92 -29.35 -26.26
CA GLY A 414 -8.48 -28.60 -25.09
C GLY A 414 -9.55 -27.63 -24.61
N GLU A 415 -10.73 -28.11 -24.24
CA GLU A 415 -11.65 -27.34 -23.39
C GLU A 415 -10.95 -27.10 -22.05
N VAL A 416 -10.24 -26.00 -21.93
CA VAL A 416 -9.74 -25.55 -20.62
C VAL A 416 -10.95 -25.29 -19.76
N GLN A 417 -11.15 -26.16 -18.78
CA GLN A 417 -12.31 -26.11 -17.91
C GLN A 417 -12.32 -24.77 -17.15
N PRO A 418 -13.45 -24.06 -17.08
CA PRO A 418 -13.55 -22.72 -16.46
C PRO A 418 -12.99 -22.65 -15.03
N HIS A 419 -13.00 -23.76 -14.29
CA HIS A 419 -12.49 -23.86 -12.94
C HIS A 419 -10.95 -23.77 -12.87
N ALA A 420 -10.20 -24.18 -13.90
CA ALA A 420 -8.75 -24.04 -13.90
C ALA A 420 -8.31 -22.58 -13.90
N THR A 421 -9.01 -21.73 -14.64
CA THR A 421 -8.76 -20.26 -14.65
C THR A 421 -9.02 -19.65 -13.29
N ILE A 422 -10.12 -20.04 -12.64
CA ILE A 422 -10.46 -19.53 -11.29
C ILE A 422 -9.41 -20.02 -10.27
N ALA A 423 -8.99 -21.29 -10.37
CA ALA A 423 -7.93 -21.83 -9.52
C ALA A 423 -6.61 -21.05 -9.65
N HIS A 424 -6.20 -20.75 -10.88
CA HIS A 424 -5.01 -19.94 -11.14
C HIS A 424 -5.15 -18.52 -10.58
N PHE A 425 -6.31 -17.89 -10.74
CA PHE A 425 -6.57 -16.58 -10.16
C PHE A 425 -6.44 -16.57 -8.63
N ILE A 426 -7.08 -17.53 -7.95
CA ILE A 426 -6.97 -17.67 -6.49
C ILE A 426 -5.52 -17.91 -6.06
N GLN A 427 -4.79 -18.76 -6.77
CA GLN A 427 -3.38 -19.02 -6.47
C GLN A 427 -2.48 -17.81 -6.71
N LEU A 428 -2.72 -17.04 -7.78
CA LEU A 428 -2.03 -15.78 -8.06
C LEU A 428 -2.16 -14.80 -6.89
N LEU A 429 -3.38 -14.63 -6.38
CA LEU A 429 -3.63 -13.76 -5.23
C LEU A 429 -2.98 -14.30 -3.95
N ARG A 430 -3.07 -15.62 -3.69
CA ARG A 430 -2.46 -16.25 -2.50
C ARG A 430 -0.95 -16.17 -2.47
N ARG A 431 -0.29 -16.10 -3.63
CA ARG A 431 1.16 -15.87 -3.73
C ARG A 431 1.58 -14.44 -3.38
N GLY A 432 0.63 -13.55 -3.11
CA GLY A 432 0.89 -12.16 -2.72
C GLY A 432 1.42 -11.28 -3.84
N THR A 433 1.27 -11.69 -5.10
CA THR A 433 1.72 -10.92 -6.28
C THR A 433 0.92 -9.64 -6.49
N ILE A 434 -0.30 -9.59 -6.00
CA ILE A 434 -1.18 -8.42 -6.06
C ILE A 434 -1.25 -7.81 -4.67
N SER A 435 -0.92 -6.53 -4.57
CA SER A 435 -1.03 -5.76 -3.35
C SER A 435 -2.16 -4.74 -3.47
N ALA A 436 -2.95 -4.61 -2.42
CA ALA A 436 -3.83 -3.47 -2.30
C ALA A 436 -2.96 -2.22 -2.16
N ASN A 437 -3.12 -1.30 -3.10
CA ASN A 437 -2.52 0.03 -3.02
C ASN A 437 -3.63 0.99 -2.58
N PRO A 438 -3.76 1.27 -1.26
CA PRO A 438 -4.70 2.29 -0.84
C PRO A 438 -4.24 3.59 -1.51
N TYR A 439 -5.07 4.14 -2.37
CA TYR A 439 -4.84 5.48 -2.94
C TYR A 439 -4.45 6.42 -1.81
N PRO A 440 -3.47 7.32 -2.02
CA PRO A 440 -3.13 8.30 -1.03
C PRO A 440 -4.32 9.24 -0.85
N VAL A 441 -5.25 8.83 -0.02
CA VAL A 441 -6.30 9.70 0.46
C VAL A 441 -5.66 10.51 1.57
N HIS A 442 -5.71 11.82 1.45
CA HIS A 442 -5.42 12.66 2.59
C HIS A 442 -6.40 12.25 3.69
N PRO A 443 -5.93 11.67 4.80
CA PRO A 443 -6.82 11.23 5.84
C PRO A 443 -7.62 12.42 6.36
N ILE A 444 -8.93 12.27 6.40
CA ILE A 444 -9.85 13.28 6.93
C ILE A 444 -10.13 12.95 8.41
N GLY A 445 -10.14 13.95 9.26
CA GLY A 445 -10.41 13.76 10.69
C GLY A 445 -9.18 13.44 11.52
N PRO A 446 -9.27 12.61 12.60
CA PRO A 446 -8.16 12.34 13.52
C PRO A 446 -6.92 11.75 12.85
N ALA A 447 -7.09 10.97 11.79
CA ALA A 447 -5.99 10.38 11.02
C ALA A 447 -5.17 11.42 10.24
N SER A 448 -5.69 12.64 10.01
CA SER A 448 -4.91 13.75 9.43
C SER A 448 -3.88 14.33 10.41
N ARG A 449 -3.96 13.95 11.69
CA ARG A 449 -3.06 14.39 12.77
C ARG A 449 -2.19 13.24 13.27
N ALA A 450 -1.72 12.39 12.36
CA ALA A 450 -0.99 11.18 12.67
C ALA A 450 0.52 11.35 12.49
N VAL A 451 1.30 10.56 13.24
CA VAL A 451 2.73 10.36 12.99
C VAL A 451 2.88 9.66 11.64
N THR A 452 3.70 10.19 10.75
CA THR A 452 3.97 9.59 9.45
C THR A 452 5.03 8.50 9.58
N LEU A 453 4.69 7.26 9.24
CA LEU A 453 5.61 6.12 9.20
C LEU A 453 5.82 5.69 7.75
N THR A 454 7.08 5.64 7.27
CA THR A 454 7.33 5.55 5.84
C THR A 454 8.73 5.04 5.49
N THR A 455 8.92 4.63 4.24
CA THR A 455 10.25 4.42 3.67
C THR A 455 10.80 5.71 3.05
N ILE A 456 12.13 5.76 2.85
CA ILE A 456 12.79 6.90 2.18
C ILE A 456 12.11 7.21 0.83
N PHE A 457 11.88 6.17 0.03
CA PHE A 457 11.26 6.31 -1.28
C PHE A 457 9.87 6.95 -1.21
N GLN A 458 9.03 6.45 -0.33
CA GLN A 458 7.65 6.92 -0.15
C GLN A 458 7.60 8.34 0.41
N TYR A 459 8.49 8.64 1.37
CA TYR A 459 8.59 9.97 1.96
C TYR A 459 8.97 11.01 0.90
N ARG A 460 10.00 10.74 0.13
CA ARG A 460 10.46 11.62 -0.94
C ARG A 460 9.38 11.81 -2.01
N SER A 461 8.70 10.74 -2.41
CA SER A 461 7.58 10.82 -3.36
C SER A 461 6.37 11.60 -2.83
N SER A 462 6.12 11.59 -1.53
CA SER A 462 4.99 12.30 -0.92
C SER A 462 5.19 13.81 -0.84
N ARG A 463 6.42 14.29 -1.00
CA ARG A 463 6.79 15.71 -0.92
C ARG A 463 6.37 16.40 0.40
N ARG A 464 6.20 15.64 1.49
CA ARG A 464 5.80 16.16 2.81
C ARG A 464 6.97 16.84 3.52
N PHE A 465 6.63 17.75 4.44
CA PHE A 465 7.55 18.44 5.33
C PHE A 465 7.13 18.17 6.79
N HIS A 466 8.10 17.87 7.66
CA HIS A 466 7.85 17.65 9.08
C HIS A 466 8.82 18.49 9.93
N ARG A 467 8.39 18.81 11.11
CA ARG A 467 9.22 19.54 12.06
C ARG A 467 10.32 18.66 12.65
N TRP A 468 10.00 17.35 12.93
CA TRP A 468 10.92 16.35 13.43
C TRP A 468 10.93 15.11 12.54
N GLN A 469 12.14 14.59 12.32
CA GLN A 469 12.33 13.33 11.60
C GLN A 469 13.12 12.33 12.44
N PHE A 470 12.68 11.07 12.45
CA PHE A 470 13.39 9.94 13.01
C PHE A 470 13.90 9.08 11.85
N TRP A 471 15.22 9.03 11.65
CA TRP A 471 15.85 8.21 10.62
C TRP A 471 16.19 6.85 11.20
N LEU A 472 15.30 5.89 10.99
CA LEU A 472 15.37 4.56 11.56
C LEU A 472 16.43 3.72 10.85
N ASP A 473 17.06 2.78 11.59
CA ASP A 473 18.12 1.92 11.08
C ASP A 473 19.25 2.72 10.41
N ALA A 474 19.72 3.80 11.03
CA ALA A 474 20.73 4.70 10.47
C ALA A 474 22.05 3.98 10.12
N GLY A 475 22.40 2.91 10.83
CA GLY A 475 23.56 2.07 10.50
C GLY A 475 23.33 1.04 9.38
N SER A 476 22.14 1.00 8.77
CA SER A 476 21.86 0.03 7.72
C SER A 476 22.58 0.36 6.40
N PRO A 477 23.20 -0.62 5.73
CA PRO A 477 23.77 -0.42 4.39
C PRO A 477 22.71 -0.11 3.34
N LEU A 478 21.44 -0.34 3.62
CA LEU A 478 20.33 -0.01 2.70
C LEU A 478 20.17 1.51 2.45
N TRP A 479 20.72 2.36 3.30
CA TRP A 479 20.80 3.79 3.02
C TRP A 479 21.61 4.08 1.75
N LEU A 480 22.68 3.31 1.51
CA LEU A 480 23.51 3.41 0.32
C LEU A 480 22.97 2.59 -0.84
N SER A 481 22.70 1.29 -0.66
CA SER A 481 22.38 0.37 -1.75
C SER A 481 20.89 0.44 -2.20
N GLY A 482 19.99 0.97 -1.37
CA GLY A 482 18.55 1.09 -1.68
C GLY A 482 17.82 -0.25 -1.86
N GLY A 483 18.47 -1.38 -1.61
CA GLY A 483 17.90 -2.71 -1.67
C GLY A 483 17.42 -3.13 -3.07
N ALA A 484 16.43 -4.04 -3.14
CA ALA A 484 15.91 -4.59 -4.38
C ALA A 484 15.30 -3.55 -5.35
N ALA A 485 14.88 -2.40 -4.85
CA ALA A 485 14.32 -1.33 -5.68
C ALA A 485 15.33 -0.80 -6.71
N THR A 486 16.63 -0.87 -6.45
CA THR A 486 17.69 -0.44 -7.38
C THR A 486 17.87 -1.38 -8.55
N LEU A 487 17.49 -2.65 -8.43
CA LEU A 487 17.53 -3.59 -9.55
C LEU A 487 16.59 -3.20 -10.69
N PHE A 488 15.47 -2.57 -10.34
CA PHE A 488 14.46 -2.13 -11.31
C PHE A 488 14.61 -0.66 -11.70
N GLY A 489 15.24 0.15 -10.85
CA GLY A 489 15.49 1.58 -11.07
C GLY A 489 16.89 1.86 -11.61
N ALA A 490 17.48 0.91 -12.33
CA ALA A 490 18.87 1.00 -12.69
C ALA A 490 19.17 2.20 -13.60
N PRO A 491 20.27 2.93 -13.37
CA PRO A 491 20.79 3.96 -14.26
C PRO A 491 21.02 3.50 -15.70
N LEU A 492 20.98 2.19 -15.96
CA LEU A 492 21.00 1.58 -17.29
C LEU A 492 19.93 2.12 -18.23
N PHE A 493 18.80 2.60 -17.71
CA PHE A 493 17.70 3.13 -18.50
C PHE A 493 17.81 4.63 -18.81
N LEU A 494 18.85 5.30 -18.30
CA LEU A 494 19.11 6.69 -18.61
C LEU A 494 19.58 6.87 -20.05
N GLN A 495 19.17 7.94 -20.72
CA GLN A 495 19.47 8.19 -22.14
C GLN A 495 20.96 8.20 -22.46
N HIS A 496 21.78 8.81 -21.61
CA HIS A 496 23.22 8.89 -21.80
C HIS A 496 23.95 7.55 -21.61
N ARG A 497 23.26 6.53 -21.06
CA ARG A 497 23.79 5.18 -20.75
C ARG A 497 23.44 4.14 -21.81
N PHE A 498 22.57 4.47 -22.74
CA PHE A 498 22.07 3.52 -23.72
C PHE A 498 23.20 2.80 -24.47
N GLY A 499 23.21 1.46 -24.39
CA GLY A 499 24.20 0.62 -25.05
C GLY A 499 25.58 0.54 -24.36
N ARG A 500 25.78 1.17 -23.18
CA ARG A 500 27.04 1.10 -22.43
C ARG A 500 26.98 0.03 -21.35
N PRO A 501 28.02 -0.79 -21.16
CA PRO A 501 28.09 -1.74 -20.06
C PRO A 501 28.15 -1.00 -18.73
N TRP A 502 27.61 -1.62 -17.69
CA TRP A 502 27.63 -1.11 -16.32
C TRP A 502 28.85 -1.66 -15.59
N THR A 503 29.65 -0.80 -14.97
CA THR A 503 30.87 -1.16 -14.23
C THR A 503 30.66 -1.03 -12.73
N ALA A 504 31.51 -1.70 -11.95
CA ALA A 504 31.48 -1.62 -10.49
C ALA A 504 31.78 -0.19 -9.98
N GLU A 505 32.66 0.54 -10.64
CA GLU A 505 32.95 1.93 -10.30
C GLU A 505 31.74 2.85 -10.52
N GLU A 506 31.00 2.64 -11.61
CA GLU A 506 29.77 3.37 -11.89
C GLU A 506 28.68 3.04 -10.90
N GLU A 507 28.61 1.80 -10.39
CA GLU A 507 27.68 1.40 -9.31
C GLU A 507 28.00 2.17 -8.02
N ILE A 508 29.26 2.26 -7.63
CA ILE A 508 29.69 3.00 -6.44
C ILE A 508 29.31 4.48 -6.58
N ASN A 509 29.69 5.10 -7.69
CA ASN A 509 29.38 6.52 -7.94
C ASN A 509 27.88 6.80 -7.96
N ALA A 510 27.08 5.92 -8.57
CA ALA A 510 25.62 6.05 -8.62
C ALA A 510 24.98 5.93 -7.23
N ASN A 511 25.51 5.04 -6.39
CA ASN A 511 25.04 4.84 -5.02
C ASN A 511 25.39 6.05 -4.13
N GLU A 512 26.60 6.60 -4.25
CA GLU A 512 27.00 7.81 -3.53
C GLU A 512 26.17 9.03 -3.95
N GLU A 513 25.95 9.20 -5.24
CA GLU A 513 25.14 10.30 -5.78
C GLU A 513 23.67 10.17 -5.33
N ARG A 514 23.15 8.94 -5.26
CA ARG A 514 21.82 8.68 -4.73
C ARG A 514 21.74 9.05 -3.24
N LEU A 515 22.70 8.64 -2.43
CA LEU A 515 22.76 8.95 -1.00
C LEU A 515 22.85 10.46 -0.78
N ARG A 516 23.67 11.16 -1.55
CA ARG A 516 23.77 12.62 -1.52
C ARG A 516 22.41 13.29 -1.74
N ARG A 517 21.68 12.89 -2.78
CA ARG A 517 20.34 13.41 -3.06
C ARG A 517 19.35 13.09 -1.95
N ILE A 518 19.38 11.86 -1.42
CA ILE A 518 18.52 11.47 -0.30
C ILE A 518 18.75 12.39 0.90
N LEU A 519 19.99 12.59 1.32
CA LEU A 519 20.31 13.39 2.49
C LEU A 519 19.91 14.86 2.32
N ARG A 520 20.18 15.45 1.16
CA ARG A 520 19.80 16.84 0.86
C ARG A 520 18.28 17.00 0.86
N ASP A 521 17.55 16.08 0.20
CA ASP A 521 16.09 16.15 0.12
C ASP A 521 15.44 15.93 1.50
N LEU A 522 15.93 14.99 2.32
CA LEU A 522 15.41 14.78 3.67
C LEU A 522 15.70 15.98 4.60
N LEU A 523 16.89 16.54 4.56
CA LEU A 523 17.24 17.75 5.31
C LEU A 523 16.42 18.97 4.86
N GLY A 524 16.10 19.07 3.57
CA GLY A 524 15.23 20.11 3.03
C GLY A 524 13.76 19.98 3.46
N ARG A 525 13.39 18.86 4.09
CA ARG A 525 12.02 18.56 4.54
C ARG A 525 11.89 18.42 6.05
N VAL A 526 12.88 18.84 6.80
CA VAL A 526 12.85 18.86 8.26
C VAL A 526 13.13 20.25 8.78
N GLY A 527 12.30 20.70 9.73
CA GLY A 527 12.38 22.07 10.26
C GLY A 527 13.33 22.23 11.44
N GLU A 528 13.34 21.29 12.40
CA GLU A 528 14.01 21.52 13.67
C GLU A 528 14.95 20.41 14.12
N ARG A 529 14.54 19.14 14.02
CA ARG A 529 15.30 18.03 14.60
C ARG A 529 15.32 16.79 13.73
N VAL A 530 16.50 16.17 13.69
CA VAL A 530 16.72 14.82 13.14
C VAL A 530 17.23 13.92 14.26
N TYR A 531 16.60 12.76 14.41
CA TYR A 531 17.03 11.70 15.31
C TYR A 531 17.60 10.55 14.49
N LEU A 532 18.88 10.29 14.62
CA LEU A 532 19.56 9.15 14.01
C LEU A 532 19.38 7.93 14.92
N CYS A 533 18.47 7.05 14.53
CA CYS A 533 18.11 5.86 15.31
C CYS A 533 18.91 4.66 14.80
N HIS A 534 19.88 4.19 15.61
CA HIS A 534 20.82 3.13 15.27
C HIS A 534 20.75 1.98 16.26
N SER A 535 20.81 0.75 15.77
CA SER A 535 21.13 -0.45 16.57
C SER A 535 22.41 -1.07 16.06
N GLU A 536 23.25 -1.55 16.98
CA GLU A 536 24.50 -2.24 16.63
C GLU A 536 24.24 -3.47 15.77
N LEU A 537 23.19 -4.22 16.14
CA LEU A 537 22.79 -5.46 15.46
C LEU A 537 21.50 -5.29 14.65
N ALA A 538 21.54 -5.82 13.43
CA ALA A 538 20.36 -6.00 12.59
C ALA A 538 19.49 -7.18 13.10
N VAL A 539 18.31 -7.39 12.46
CA VAL A 539 17.40 -8.50 12.83
C VAL A 539 18.05 -9.88 12.71
N ASN A 540 18.97 -10.04 11.77
CA ASN A 540 19.71 -11.29 11.54
C ASN A 540 20.98 -11.44 12.42
N GLY A 541 21.20 -10.54 13.38
CA GLY A 541 22.36 -10.55 14.27
C GLY A 541 23.66 -10.04 13.64
N GLN A 542 23.64 -9.52 12.42
CA GLN A 542 24.81 -8.91 11.80
C GLN A 542 24.98 -7.46 12.28
N GLU A 543 26.24 -7.01 12.40
CA GLU A 543 26.57 -5.63 12.70
C GLU A 543 26.12 -4.69 11.58
N GLN A 544 25.62 -3.52 11.97
CA GLN A 544 25.14 -2.50 11.05
C GLN A 544 26.22 -1.41 10.85
N ASN A 545 27.03 -1.59 9.81
CA ASN A 545 28.14 -0.70 9.46
C ASN A 545 27.83 0.10 8.17
N GLY A 546 26.65 0.73 8.10
CA GLY A 546 26.22 1.50 6.94
C GLY A 546 26.79 2.92 6.88
N PRO A 547 26.49 3.64 5.78
CA PRO A 547 27.14 4.92 5.43
C PRO A 547 26.85 6.05 6.42
N LEU A 548 25.76 6.01 7.18
CA LEU A 548 25.43 7.07 8.13
C LEU A 548 26.06 6.87 9.51
N LEU A 549 26.91 5.85 9.70
CA LEU A 549 27.53 5.59 10.99
C LEU A 549 28.46 6.75 11.43
N SER A 550 29.11 7.44 10.49
CA SER A 550 29.86 8.65 10.76
C SER A 550 29.00 9.75 11.39
N LEU A 551 27.79 9.93 10.90
CA LEU A 551 26.84 10.90 11.45
C LEU A 551 26.30 10.46 12.83
N VAL A 552 26.05 9.16 13.01
CA VAL A 552 25.59 8.60 14.30
C VAL A 552 26.62 8.88 15.39
N ASN A 553 27.91 8.72 15.07
CA ASN A 553 29.00 8.95 16.01
C ASN A 553 29.29 10.45 16.27
N ALA A 554 28.99 11.31 15.32
CA ALA A 554 29.18 12.76 15.43
C ALA A 554 27.97 13.47 16.07
N ALA A 555 26.81 12.84 16.13
CA ALA A 555 25.58 13.43 16.64
C ALA A 555 25.55 13.43 18.18
N VAL A 556 24.78 14.35 18.75
CA VAL A 556 24.60 14.47 20.19
C VAL A 556 23.79 13.27 20.72
N PRO A 557 24.34 12.46 21.65
CA PRO A 557 23.62 11.33 22.19
C PRO A 557 22.44 11.78 23.05
N ILE A 558 21.29 11.12 22.87
CA ILE A 558 20.15 11.32 23.76
C ILE A 558 20.49 10.62 25.07
N VAL A 559 20.57 11.38 26.15
CA VAL A 559 20.69 10.81 27.50
C VAL A 559 19.37 10.14 27.83
N ALA A 560 19.32 8.82 27.68
CA ALA A 560 18.16 8.05 28.12
C ALA A 560 17.98 8.28 29.61
N ALA A 561 16.84 8.86 30.01
CA ALA A 561 16.48 8.90 31.43
C ALA A 561 16.53 7.46 31.97
N ALA A 562 17.30 7.23 33.02
CA ALA A 562 17.47 5.93 33.65
C ALA A 562 16.08 5.32 33.91
N PRO A 563 15.91 4.01 33.78
CA PRO A 563 14.65 3.35 34.09
C PRO A 563 14.37 3.56 35.59
N THR A 564 13.32 4.33 35.89
CA THR A 564 12.73 4.42 37.25
C THR A 564 11.86 3.21 37.52
#